data_734cfd79d6b59842e20abee36d0b838a
#
_entry.id   734cfd79d6b59842e20abee36d0b838a
#
_cell.length_a   1.000
_cell.length_b   1.000
_cell.length_c   1.000
_cell.angle_alpha   90.00
_cell.angle_beta   90.00
_cell.angle_gamma   90.00
#
_symmetry.space_group_name_H-M   'P 1'
#
loop_
_entity.id
_entity.type
_entity.pdbx_description
1 polymer ?
#
loop_
_entity_poly.entity_id
_entity_poly.type
_entity_poly.pdbx_seq_one_letter_code
_entity_poly.pdbx_strand_id
1 'polypeptide(L)'
;MNKNTWIIGFTLFAMFFGAGNLIFPTQLGLESGHFFWPAILAFALTGIGLPLLGVVVGALDKHGYIGSFNKISPRFSLIFLIIIYLTIGPLFAIPRTASTSFEMTVTPIAHNSGNFALFIFTVIYFLIVLYLCLNPNKMIDRIGSLLTPLLLITIVAMIIKGFVDFGGHSSNYGMTNAYHSNLSGFSQGFSQGFTQGYLTMDAIASIAFSMIVVNAIKTTGIQHADKIFKQTIIAGLIAAIALVFIYISLGYIGNHINIPSDTLKELKAKDQNIGTYLLTTMATKGFGTFGKYLLGIIVSLACLTTACGLIVSVSEYFHRILPKIPYKVFVIFFILVSFILANQGLNSVIKMSVPVLSVIYPMAITVILLILIARFIPTKRIAQQIPLIIVAIESILSLITTQGWIRISFIDGLPLKEYSLEWFPIAVVATLVGYMISYFVKQSNIVYQKE
;
A
#
# COMPACT_ATOMS: atom_id res chain seq x y z
N MET A 1 24.33 6.46 14.82
CA MET A 1 23.65 5.63 13.78
C MET A 1 24.68 5.23 12.73
N ASN A 2 24.77 3.94 12.40
CA ASN A 2 25.71 3.46 11.37
C ASN A 2 25.21 3.82 9.95
N LYS A 3 26.15 4.09 9.02
CA LYS A 3 25.86 4.34 7.59
C LYS A 3 24.91 3.27 6.99
N ASN A 4 25.10 2.01 7.37
CA ASN A 4 24.27 0.89 6.92
C ASN A 4 22.77 1.03 7.32
N THR A 5 22.48 1.60 8.50
CA THR A 5 21.10 1.82 8.96
C THR A 5 20.37 2.83 8.09
N TRP A 6 21.05 3.90 7.67
CA TRP A 6 20.50 4.87 6.72
C TRP A 6 20.22 4.23 5.36
N ILE A 7 21.16 3.43 4.85
CA ILE A 7 20.98 2.72 3.57
C ILE A 7 19.75 1.81 3.63
N ILE A 8 19.61 1.02 4.71
CA ILE A 8 18.45 0.13 4.88
C ILE A 8 17.15 0.94 5.01
N GLY A 9 17.16 2.06 5.73
CA GLY A 9 15.99 2.94 5.84
C GLY A 9 15.55 3.53 4.51
N PHE A 10 16.49 4.02 3.70
CA PHE A 10 16.18 4.51 2.35
C PHE A 10 15.79 3.40 1.38
N THR A 11 16.35 2.19 1.54
CA THR A 11 15.90 1.03 0.77
C THR A 11 14.45 0.68 1.12
N LEU A 12 14.10 0.68 2.40
CA LEU A 12 12.74 0.43 2.85
C LEU A 12 11.77 1.52 2.36
N PHE A 13 12.19 2.79 2.41
CA PHE A 13 11.45 3.89 1.81
C PHE A 13 11.18 3.61 0.32
N ALA A 14 12.21 3.25 -0.45
CA ALA A 14 12.09 2.98 -1.87
C ALA A 14 11.18 1.77 -2.18
N MET A 15 11.15 0.77 -1.31
CA MET A 15 10.28 -0.40 -1.45
C MET A 15 8.81 -0.04 -1.24
N PHE A 16 8.50 0.84 -0.28
CA PHE A 16 7.16 1.32 -0.05
C PHE A 16 6.74 2.38 -1.06
N PHE A 17 7.67 3.24 -1.48
CA PHE A 17 7.36 4.39 -2.30
C PHE A 17 7.07 4.01 -3.76
N GLY A 18 5.82 3.74 -4.04
CA GLY A 18 5.30 3.40 -5.36
C GLY A 18 4.35 4.48 -5.92
N ALA A 19 3.73 4.17 -7.05
CA ALA A 19 2.78 5.05 -7.73
C ALA A 19 1.63 5.53 -6.83
N GLY A 20 1.08 4.62 -6.02
CA GLY A 20 -0.03 4.95 -5.11
C GLY A 20 0.32 6.01 -4.08
N ASN A 21 1.57 6.00 -3.62
CA ASN A 21 2.08 6.91 -2.59
C ASN A 21 2.24 8.35 -3.09
N LEU A 22 2.20 8.57 -4.38
CA LEU A 22 2.11 9.89 -5.01
C LEU A 22 0.66 10.30 -5.30
N ILE A 23 -0.10 9.40 -5.87
CA ILE A 23 -1.44 9.66 -6.39
C ILE A 23 -2.43 9.91 -5.26
N PHE A 24 -2.50 8.99 -4.28
CA PHE A 24 -3.57 9.01 -3.28
C PHE A 24 -3.48 10.18 -2.29
N PRO A 25 -2.32 10.56 -1.73
CA PRO A 25 -2.28 11.74 -0.85
C PRO A 25 -2.66 13.03 -1.59
N THR A 26 -2.23 13.17 -2.86
CA THR A 26 -2.55 14.35 -3.68
C THR A 26 -4.04 14.43 -3.98
N GLN A 27 -4.65 13.31 -4.36
CA GLN A 27 -6.08 13.20 -4.60
C GLN A 27 -6.89 13.43 -3.32
N LEU A 28 -6.49 12.80 -2.21
CA LEU A 28 -7.11 12.98 -0.89
C LEU A 28 -7.11 14.45 -0.47
N GLY A 29 -6.00 15.16 -0.72
CA GLY A 29 -5.90 16.59 -0.46
C GLY A 29 -7.02 17.39 -1.16
N LEU A 30 -7.23 17.15 -2.45
CA LEU A 30 -8.30 17.77 -3.21
C LEU A 30 -9.68 17.40 -2.66
N GLU A 31 -9.91 16.13 -2.40
CA GLU A 31 -11.22 15.60 -2.02
C GLU A 31 -11.62 15.95 -0.58
N SER A 32 -10.66 16.16 0.32
CA SER A 32 -10.93 16.39 1.74
C SER A 32 -11.34 17.81 2.10
N GLY A 33 -11.06 18.81 1.25
CA GLY A 33 -11.44 20.19 1.48
C GLY A 33 -11.07 20.70 2.87
N HIS A 34 -12.06 21.17 3.65
CA HIS A 34 -11.86 21.67 5.02
C HIS A 34 -11.41 20.59 6.04
N PHE A 35 -11.69 19.32 5.73
CA PHE A 35 -11.31 18.18 6.59
C PHE A 35 -9.96 17.56 6.20
N PHE A 36 -9.07 18.32 5.58
CA PHE A 36 -7.75 17.89 5.16
C PHE A 36 -6.94 17.25 6.30
N TRP A 37 -6.86 17.92 7.45
CA TRP A 37 -6.04 17.42 8.56
C TRP A 37 -6.49 16.06 9.11
N PRO A 38 -7.78 15.83 9.46
CA PRO A 38 -8.22 14.51 9.86
C PRO A 38 -8.04 13.47 8.76
N ALA A 39 -8.24 13.82 7.50
CA ALA A 39 -8.05 12.91 6.39
C ALA A 39 -6.58 12.50 6.19
N ILE A 40 -5.66 13.47 6.12
CA ILE A 40 -4.25 13.17 5.86
C ILE A 40 -3.55 12.46 7.05
N LEU A 41 -3.95 12.76 8.29
CA LEU A 41 -3.45 12.08 9.47
C LEU A 41 -3.95 10.62 9.53
N ALA A 42 -5.21 10.38 9.20
CA ALA A 42 -5.76 9.03 9.12
C ALA A 42 -5.11 8.23 7.96
N PHE A 43 -4.88 8.89 6.82
CA PHE A 43 -4.13 8.31 5.69
C PHE A 43 -2.69 7.94 6.09
N ALA A 44 -1.99 8.82 6.81
CA ALA A 44 -0.64 8.53 7.29
C ALA A 44 -0.61 7.37 8.30
N LEU A 45 -1.64 7.26 9.14
CA LEU A 45 -1.77 6.15 10.09
C LEU A 45 -1.82 4.80 9.35
N THR A 46 -2.62 4.69 8.30
CA THR A 46 -2.80 3.44 7.54
C THR A 46 -1.76 3.23 6.46
N GLY A 47 -1.33 4.29 5.79
CA GLY A 47 -0.35 4.23 4.69
C GLY A 47 1.11 4.26 5.16
N ILE A 48 1.40 4.60 6.43
CA ILE A 48 2.76 4.63 6.97
C ILE A 48 2.86 3.90 8.31
N GLY A 49 1.98 4.22 9.26
CA GLY A 49 2.02 3.65 10.60
C GLY A 49 1.87 2.13 10.60
N LEU A 50 0.86 1.62 9.90
CA LEU A 50 0.63 0.18 9.77
C LEU A 50 1.74 -0.54 8.98
N PRO A 51 2.23 -0.05 7.84
CA PRO A 51 3.38 -0.63 7.15
C PRO A 51 4.62 -0.72 8.01
N LEU A 52 4.95 0.36 8.74
CA LEU A 52 6.07 0.36 9.68
C LEU A 52 5.89 -0.73 10.76
N LEU A 53 4.71 -0.77 11.38
CA LEU A 53 4.38 -1.79 12.38
C LEU A 53 4.49 -3.20 11.79
N GLY A 54 4.00 -3.39 10.56
CA GLY A 54 4.07 -4.66 9.85
C GLY A 54 5.50 -5.14 9.64
N VAL A 55 6.42 -4.27 9.18
CA VAL A 55 7.83 -4.64 9.02
C VAL A 55 8.47 -4.99 10.36
N VAL A 56 8.21 -4.20 11.41
CA VAL A 56 8.76 -4.42 12.75
C VAL A 56 8.27 -5.74 13.34
N VAL A 57 6.97 -6.03 13.23
CA VAL A 57 6.38 -7.29 13.72
C VAL A 57 6.89 -8.49 12.94
N GLY A 58 7.07 -8.36 11.61
CA GLY A 58 7.66 -9.43 10.81
C GLY A 58 9.11 -9.78 11.19
N ALA A 59 9.83 -8.84 11.81
CA ALA A 59 11.19 -9.08 12.31
C ALA A 59 11.24 -9.81 13.66
N LEU A 60 10.09 -10.07 14.31
CA LEU A 60 10.02 -10.81 15.59
C LEU A 60 10.26 -12.32 15.43
N ASP A 61 10.04 -12.88 14.25
CA ASP A 61 10.24 -14.29 13.97
C ASP A 61 11.37 -14.48 12.95
N LYS A 62 12.24 -15.49 13.17
CA LYS A 62 13.38 -15.80 12.27
C LYS A 62 12.94 -16.14 10.84
N HIS A 63 11.71 -16.65 10.68
CA HIS A 63 11.09 -17.00 9.40
C HIS A 63 10.06 -15.95 8.94
N GLY A 64 10.04 -14.77 9.58
CA GLY A 64 9.10 -13.72 9.31
C GLY A 64 7.65 -14.13 9.54
N TYR A 65 6.74 -13.58 8.74
CA TYR A 65 5.31 -13.89 8.89
C TYR A 65 4.95 -15.34 8.61
N ILE A 66 5.68 -16.07 7.78
CA ILE A 66 5.44 -17.51 7.56
C ILE A 66 5.58 -18.26 8.89
N GLY A 67 6.63 -17.98 9.66
CA GLY A 67 6.82 -18.56 10.99
C GLY A 67 5.71 -18.19 11.96
N SER A 68 5.40 -16.90 12.06
CA SER A 68 4.36 -16.40 12.97
C SER A 68 2.97 -16.94 12.62
N PHE A 69 2.59 -16.94 11.35
CA PHE A 69 1.27 -17.44 10.92
C PHE A 69 1.13 -18.97 11.09
N ASN A 70 2.21 -19.73 10.82
CA ASN A 70 2.21 -21.18 11.05
C ASN A 70 2.01 -21.54 12.52
N LYS A 71 2.49 -20.70 13.44
CA LYS A 71 2.23 -20.89 14.87
C LYS A 71 0.76 -20.71 15.21
N ILE A 72 0.02 -19.84 14.50
CA ILE A 72 -1.42 -19.66 14.65
C ILE A 72 -2.16 -20.84 14.01
N SER A 73 -1.95 -21.06 12.71
CA SER A 73 -2.49 -22.18 11.95
C SER A 73 -1.76 -22.33 10.60
N PRO A 74 -1.23 -23.51 10.25
CA PRO A 74 -0.61 -23.71 8.93
C PRO A 74 -1.55 -23.48 7.75
N ARG A 75 -2.85 -23.83 7.90
CA ARG A 75 -3.87 -23.59 6.87
C ARG A 75 -4.14 -22.08 6.69
N PHE A 76 -4.28 -21.35 7.80
CA PHE A 76 -4.43 -19.90 7.77
C PHE A 76 -3.22 -19.25 7.10
N SER A 77 -2.01 -19.65 7.51
CA SER A 77 -0.76 -19.14 6.94
C SER A 77 -0.73 -19.29 5.41
N LEU A 78 -1.01 -20.49 4.92
CA LEU A 78 -1.00 -20.77 3.48
C LEU A 78 -2.04 -19.92 2.72
N ILE A 79 -3.30 -19.95 3.15
CA ILE A 79 -4.40 -19.28 2.46
C ILE A 79 -4.21 -17.77 2.51
N PHE A 80 -3.93 -17.21 3.69
CA PHE A 80 -3.82 -15.78 3.86
C PHE A 80 -2.61 -15.19 3.13
N LEU A 81 -1.46 -15.86 3.15
CA LEU A 81 -0.28 -15.43 2.39
C LEU A 81 -0.51 -15.53 0.88
N ILE A 82 -1.20 -16.58 0.38
CA ILE A 82 -1.57 -16.66 -1.03
C ILE A 82 -2.42 -15.45 -1.42
N ILE A 83 -3.44 -15.11 -0.62
CA ILE A 83 -4.32 -13.97 -0.88
C ILE A 83 -3.50 -12.67 -0.88
N ILE A 84 -2.64 -12.47 0.12
CA ILE A 84 -1.76 -11.29 0.21
C ILE A 84 -0.87 -11.18 -1.03
N TYR A 85 -0.12 -12.22 -1.36
CA TYR A 85 0.81 -12.20 -2.47
C TYR A 85 0.13 -12.01 -3.83
N LEU A 86 -1.07 -12.57 -4.03
CA LEU A 86 -1.86 -12.31 -5.23
C LEU A 86 -2.36 -10.87 -5.27
N THR A 87 -2.81 -10.31 -4.15
CA THR A 87 -3.33 -8.95 -4.04
C THR A 87 -2.27 -7.90 -4.32
N ILE A 88 -1.10 -7.97 -3.65
CA ILE A 88 0.03 -7.04 -3.89
C ILE A 88 0.78 -7.36 -5.18
N GLY A 89 0.57 -8.52 -5.75
CA GLY A 89 1.20 -9.00 -6.96
C GLY A 89 0.32 -8.77 -8.20
N PRO A 90 -0.04 -9.86 -8.88
CA PRO A 90 -0.62 -9.81 -10.22
C PRO A 90 -2.02 -9.23 -10.29
N LEU A 91 -2.78 -9.19 -9.18
CA LEU A 91 -4.17 -8.74 -9.24
C LEU A 91 -4.32 -7.22 -9.23
N PHE A 92 -3.55 -6.49 -8.39
CA PHE A 92 -3.77 -5.05 -8.24
C PHE A 92 -2.51 -4.19 -8.28
N ALA A 93 -1.48 -4.46 -7.46
CA ALA A 93 -0.36 -3.52 -7.39
C ALA A 93 0.49 -3.50 -8.67
N ILE A 94 0.81 -4.66 -9.26
CA ILE A 94 1.60 -4.72 -10.50
C ILE A 94 0.84 -4.13 -11.70
N PRO A 95 -0.44 -4.48 -11.98
CA PRO A 95 -1.23 -3.83 -13.04
C PRO A 95 -1.27 -2.32 -12.88
N ARG A 96 -1.47 -1.84 -11.65
CA ARG A 96 -1.50 -0.41 -11.34
C ARG A 96 -0.19 0.31 -11.68
N THR A 97 0.98 -0.33 -11.49
CA THR A 97 2.26 0.30 -11.87
C THR A 97 2.33 0.60 -13.37
N ALA A 98 1.88 -0.32 -14.22
CA ALA A 98 1.87 -0.12 -15.67
C ALA A 98 0.86 0.95 -16.09
N SER A 99 -0.37 0.89 -15.56
CA SER A 99 -1.43 1.86 -15.88
C SER A 99 -1.07 3.27 -15.41
N THR A 100 -0.48 3.41 -14.21
CA THR A 100 0.02 4.71 -13.71
C THR A 100 1.15 5.26 -14.58
N SER A 101 2.10 4.39 -14.95
CA SER A 101 3.19 4.79 -15.85
C SER A 101 2.65 5.33 -17.17
N PHE A 102 1.64 4.69 -17.74
CA PHE A 102 0.95 5.14 -18.95
C PHE A 102 0.31 6.51 -18.74
N GLU A 103 -0.49 6.69 -17.69
CA GLU A 103 -1.18 7.95 -17.41
C GLU A 103 -0.21 9.11 -17.12
N MET A 104 0.96 8.84 -16.56
CA MET A 104 1.93 9.89 -16.25
C MET A 104 2.92 10.18 -17.39
N THR A 105 3.11 9.26 -18.33
CA THR A 105 4.04 9.46 -19.47
C THR A 105 3.32 9.74 -20.78
N VAL A 106 2.35 8.92 -21.15
CA VAL A 106 1.72 8.95 -22.48
C VAL A 106 0.52 9.91 -22.52
N THR A 107 -0.39 9.79 -21.57
CA THR A 107 -1.63 10.61 -21.56
C THR A 107 -1.38 12.12 -21.59
N PRO A 108 -0.38 12.69 -20.89
CA PRO A 108 -0.12 14.12 -20.98
C PRO A 108 0.45 14.58 -22.33
N ILE A 109 0.98 13.68 -23.14
CA ILE A 109 1.60 13.97 -24.44
C ILE A 109 0.61 13.76 -25.58
N ALA A 110 -0.06 12.62 -25.57
CA ALA A 110 -1.00 12.20 -26.57
C ALA A 110 -2.41 12.60 -26.14
N HIS A 111 -2.90 13.73 -26.64
CA HIS A 111 -4.23 14.30 -26.31
C HIS A 111 -5.40 13.33 -26.54
N ASN A 112 -5.21 12.22 -27.22
CA ASN A 112 -6.21 11.20 -27.54
C ASN A 112 -5.63 9.78 -27.37
N SER A 113 -5.06 9.48 -26.19
CA SER A 113 -4.54 8.16 -25.85
C SER A 113 -5.70 7.19 -25.58
N GLY A 114 -6.16 6.50 -26.61
CA GLY A 114 -7.19 5.46 -26.51
C GLY A 114 -6.62 4.12 -25.98
N ASN A 115 -7.50 3.14 -25.81
CA ASN A 115 -7.17 1.79 -25.32
C ASN A 115 -6.04 1.11 -26.12
N PHE A 116 -5.89 1.44 -27.40
CA PHE A 116 -4.82 0.90 -28.25
C PHE A 116 -3.43 1.41 -27.82
N ALA A 117 -3.32 2.69 -27.45
CA ALA A 117 -2.06 3.25 -26.94
C ALA A 117 -1.69 2.64 -25.58
N LEU A 118 -2.67 2.42 -24.70
CA LEU A 118 -2.48 1.70 -23.44
C LEU A 118 -1.98 0.27 -23.69
N PHE A 119 -2.58 -0.44 -24.65
CA PHE A 119 -2.18 -1.80 -25.00
C PHE A 119 -0.71 -1.86 -25.47
N ILE A 120 -0.30 -1.01 -26.42
CA ILE A 120 1.09 -0.98 -26.90
C ILE A 120 2.06 -0.65 -25.76
N PHE A 121 1.73 0.36 -24.94
CA PHE A 121 2.57 0.74 -23.81
C PHE A 121 2.73 -0.41 -22.82
N THR A 122 1.64 -1.07 -22.43
CA THR A 122 1.68 -2.18 -21.48
C THR A 122 2.41 -3.40 -22.03
N VAL A 123 2.32 -3.69 -23.33
CA VAL A 123 3.16 -4.72 -23.98
C VAL A 123 4.64 -4.41 -23.78
N ILE A 124 5.08 -3.19 -24.13
CA ILE A 124 6.49 -2.78 -24.00
C ILE A 124 6.91 -2.84 -22.53
N TYR A 125 6.09 -2.29 -21.64
CA TYR A 125 6.35 -2.25 -20.19
C TYR A 125 6.55 -3.66 -19.62
N PHE A 126 5.63 -4.58 -19.88
CA PHE A 126 5.72 -5.95 -19.37
C PHE A 126 6.77 -6.81 -20.04
N LEU A 127 7.15 -6.53 -21.29
CA LEU A 127 8.34 -7.16 -21.90
C LEU A 127 9.63 -6.73 -21.19
N ILE A 128 9.74 -5.46 -20.82
CA ILE A 128 10.87 -4.97 -20.02
C ILE A 128 10.86 -5.65 -18.65
N VAL A 129 9.71 -5.69 -17.94
CA VAL A 129 9.57 -6.37 -16.66
C VAL A 129 9.97 -7.85 -16.78
N LEU A 130 9.51 -8.55 -17.82
CA LEU A 130 9.84 -9.95 -18.07
C LEU A 130 11.36 -10.15 -18.22
N TYR A 131 11.98 -9.37 -19.09
CA TYR A 131 13.43 -9.44 -19.32
C TYR A 131 14.22 -9.25 -18.01
N LEU A 132 13.75 -8.32 -17.20
CA LEU A 132 14.40 -7.97 -15.96
C LEU A 132 14.19 -9.04 -14.85
N CYS A 133 13.00 -9.61 -14.72
CA CYS A 133 12.66 -10.61 -13.69
C CYS A 133 13.20 -12.01 -13.98
N LEU A 134 13.56 -12.33 -15.23
CA LEU A 134 14.20 -13.60 -15.58
C LEU A 134 15.62 -13.73 -15.03
N ASN A 135 16.29 -12.61 -14.70
CA ASN A 135 17.67 -12.56 -14.17
C ASN A 135 17.77 -11.61 -12.95
N PRO A 136 17.16 -11.94 -11.82
CA PRO A 136 16.95 -11.00 -10.70
C PRO A 136 18.24 -10.51 -10.02
N ASN A 137 19.33 -11.29 -10.05
CA ASN A 137 20.53 -11.06 -9.23
C ASN A 137 21.38 -9.82 -9.61
N LYS A 138 21.15 -9.19 -10.76
CA LYS A 138 22.00 -8.06 -11.22
C LYS A 138 21.28 -6.71 -11.26
N MET A 139 19.99 -6.68 -11.04
CA MET A 139 19.15 -5.59 -11.45
C MET A 139 18.65 -4.71 -10.32
N ILE A 140 18.19 -5.31 -9.21
CA ILE A 140 17.58 -4.58 -8.08
C ILE A 140 18.58 -3.56 -7.51
N ASP A 141 19.86 -3.95 -7.40
CA ASP A 141 20.90 -3.07 -6.85
C ASP A 141 21.23 -1.87 -7.75
N ARG A 142 21.25 -2.05 -9.07
CA ARG A 142 21.63 -0.97 -10.01
C ARG A 142 20.51 0.04 -10.21
N ILE A 143 19.29 -0.44 -10.31
CA ILE A 143 18.13 0.42 -10.57
C ILE A 143 17.73 1.16 -9.29
N GLY A 144 17.65 0.49 -8.14
CA GLY A 144 17.30 1.10 -6.86
C GLY A 144 18.30 2.16 -6.39
N SER A 145 19.60 1.93 -6.59
CA SER A 145 20.64 2.87 -6.11
C SER A 145 20.68 4.20 -6.86
N LEU A 146 20.29 4.25 -8.13
CA LEU A 146 20.29 5.47 -8.93
C LEU A 146 18.92 6.15 -8.97
N LEU A 147 17.86 5.34 -9.12
CA LEU A 147 16.51 5.89 -9.31
C LEU A 147 15.91 6.49 -8.04
N THR A 148 16.16 5.89 -6.87
CA THR A 148 15.60 6.38 -5.60
C THR A 148 16.07 7.78 -5.25
N PRO A 149 17.39 8.13 -5.28
CA PRO A 149 17.82 9.49 -5.08
C PRO A 149 17.24 10.47 -6.10
N LEU A 150 17.20 10.09 -7.39
CA LEU A 150 16.68 10.95 -8.44
C LEU A 150 15.18 11.23 -8.25
N LEU A 151 14.41 10.19 -7.91
CA LEU A 151 12.98 10.30 -7.57
C LEU A 151 12.78 11.25 -6.38
N LEU A 152 13.53 11.07 -5.29
CA LEU A 152 13.43 11.91 -4.10
C LEU A 152 13.76 13.39 -4.41
N ILE A 153 14.83 13.65 -5.13
CA ILE A 153 15.22 15.00 -5.53
C ILE A 153 14.10 15.65 -6.35
N THR A 154 13.54 14.93 -7.32
CA THR A 154 12.47 15.46 -8.17
C THR A 154 11.20 15.74 -7.37
N ILE A 155 10.82 14.85 -6.46
CA ILE A 155 9.62 15.04 -5.63
C ILE A 155 9.82 16.21 -4.68
N VAL A 156 10.98 16.32 -4.02
CA VAL A 156 11.28 17.44 -3.13
C VAL A 156 11.26 18.75 -3.92
N ALA A 157 11.86 18.79 -5.12
CA ALA A 157 11.80 19.97 -5.99
C ALA A 157 10.35 20.33 -6.38
N MET A 158 9.52 19.34 -6.73
CA MET A 158 8.09 19.53 -6.99
C MET A 158 7.34 20.04 -5.75
N ILE A 159 7.62 19.51 -4.58
CA ILE A 159 7.00 19.95 -3.32
C ILE A 159 7.37 21.41 -3.04
N ILE A 160 8.65 21.78 -3.12
CA ILE A 160 9.09 23.16 -2.89
C ILE A 160 8.38 24.10 -3.87
N LYS A 161 8.39 23.77 -5.16
CA LYS A 161 7.73 24.57 -6.19
C LYS A 161 6.22 24.62 -6.01
N GLY A 162 5.60 23.48 -5.64
CA GLY A 162 4.18 23.42 -5.33
C GLY A 162 3.77 24.32 -4.16
N PHE A 163 4.59 24.40 -3.10
CA PHE A 163 4.33 25.35 -2.01
C PHE A 163 4.47 26.81 -2.44
N VAL A 164 5.43 27.11 -3.31
CA VAL A 164 5.60 28.48 -3.85
C VAL A 164 4.39 28.88 -4.72
N ASP A 165 3.94 27.99 -5.59
CA ASP A 165 2.92 28.29 -6.58
C ASP A 165 1.49 28.20 -6.00
N PHE A 166 1.23 27.35 -5.02
CA PHE A 166 -0.11 27.04 -4.52
C PHE A 166 -0.31 27.28 -3.01
N GLY A 167 0.76 27.39 -2.22
CA GLY A 167 0.68 27.46 -0.76
C GLY A 167 -0.05 28.68 -0.20
N GLY A 168 -0.24 29.73 -0.99
CA GLY A 168 -0.97 30.94 -0.61
C GLY A 168 -2.46 30.97 -1.01
N HIS A 169 -2.96 29.95 -1.72
CA HIS A 169 -4.34 29.90 -2.14
C HIS A 169 -5.24 29.35 -1.02
N SER A 170 -6.46 29.86 -0.91
CA SER A 170 -7.39 29.37 0.13
C SER A 170 -7.86 27.94 -0.19
N SER A 171 -7.97 27.09 0.83
CA SER A 171 -8.40 25.70 0.77
C SER A 171 -9.88 25.47 0.41
N ASN A 172 -10.52 26.45 -0.26
CA ASN A 172 -11.95 26.40 -0.60
C ASN A 172 -12.30 25.49 -1.78
N TYR A 173 -11.35 24.73 -2.30
CA TYR A 173 -11.49 24.08 -3.61
C TYR A 173 -12.08 22.68 -3.58
N GLY A 174 -12.05 21.97 -2.48
CA GLY A 174 -12.79 20.72 -2.31
C GLY A 174 -14.31 20.90 -2.36
N MET A 175 -14.78 22.14 -2.53
CA MET A 175 -16.19 22.53 -2.59
C MET A 175 -16.69 22.88 -3.98
N THR A 176 -15.96 22.58 -5.06
CA THR A 176 -16.62 22.70 -6.37
C THR A 176 -17.79 21.73 -6.41
N ASN A 177 -18.94 22.18 -6.94
CA ASN A 177 -20.19 21.41 -7.05
C ASN A 177 -20.05 20.03 -7.73
N ALA A 178 -18.89 19.70 -8.30
CA ALA A 178 -18.56 18.41 -8.89
C ALA A 178 -17.98 17.41 -7.87
N TYR A 179 -17.37 17.88 -6.79
CA TYR A 179 -17.02 17.15 -5.59
C TYR A 179 -17.80 17.77 -4.42
N HIS A 180 -19.09 17.50 -4.36
CA HIS A 180 -19.72 17.48 -3.06
C HIS A 180 -18.99 16.38 -2.28
N SER A 181 -17.91 16.75 -1.59
CA SER A 181 -17.52 15.99 -0.43
C SER A 181 -18.71 16.13 0.50
N ASN A 182 -19.57 15.12 0.55
CA ASN A 182 -20.60 14.99 1.58
C ASN A 182 -19.94 14.84 2.97
N LEU A 183 -18.67 15.27 3.10
CA LEU A 183 -17.92 15.29 4.33
C LEU A 183 -18.49 16.37 5.24
N SER A 184 -19.46 15.97 6.02
CA SER A 184 -20.17 16.85 6.96
C SER A 184 -19.43 16.99 8.30
N GLY A 185 -18.27 16.30 8.50
CA GLY A 185 -17.60 16.32 9.78
C GLY A 185 -16.23 15.62 9.81
N PHE A 186 -15.61 15.70 10.99
CA PHE A 186 -14.32 15.07 11.30
C PHE A 186 -14.30 13.56 11.03
N SER A 187 -15.38 12.83 11.40
CA SER A 187 -15.48 11.38 11.24
C SER A 187 -15.37 10.96 9.79
N GLN A 188 -16.05 11.66 8.90
CA GLN A 188 -16.03 11.35 7.47
C GLN A 188 -14.66 11.66 6.84
N GLY A 189 -14.03 12.80 7.19
CA GLY A 189 -12.68 13.11 6.76
C GLY A 189 -11.68 12.03 7.21
N PHE A 190 -11.77 11.61 8.48
CA PHE A 190 -10.96 10.54 9.03
C PHE A 190 -11.20 9.21 8.30
N SER A 191 -12.45 8.79 8.13
CA SER A 191 -12.83 7.55 7.44
C SER A 191 -12.30 7.53 6.00
N GLN A 192 -12.46 8.63 5.27
CA GLN A 192 -11.95 8.74 3.90
C GLN A 192 -10.41 8.58 3.87
N GLY A 193 -9.69 9.31 4.73
CA GLY A 193 -8.24 9.19 4.80
C GLY A 193 -7.78 7.79 5.20
N PHE A 194 -8.43 7.20 6.20
CA PHE A 194 -8.13 5.87 6.71
C PHE A 194 -8.28 4.79 5.64
N THR A 195 -9.39 4.81 4.92
CA THR A 195 -9.68 3.83 3.85
C THR A 195 -8.87 4.09 2.58
N GLN A 196 -8.61 5.35 2.22
CA GLN A 196 -7.71 5.66 1.10
C GLN A 196 -6.26 5.22 1.37
N GLY A 197 -5.82 5.23 2.63
CA GLY A 197 -4.52 4.67 3.00
C GLY A 197 -4.40 3.16 2.70
N TYR A 198 -5.50 2.41 2.70
CA TYR A 198 -5.49 1.01 2.25
C TYR A 198 -5.09 0.85 0.78
N LEU A 199 -5.44 1.85 -0.05
CA LEU A 199 -5.14 1.82 -1.48
C LEU A 199 -3.64 1.91 -1.80
N THR A 200 -2.80 2.37 -0.86
CA THR A 200 -1.33 2.29 -1.02
C THR A 200 -0.85 0.84 -1.06
N MET A 201 -1.56 -0.08 -0.41
CA MET A 201 -1.24 -1.51 -0.22
C MET A 201 0.02 -1.77 0.61
N ASP A 202 0.62 -0.73 1.19
CA ASP A 202 1.90 -0.81 1.89
C ASP A 202 1.85 -1.66 3.16
N ALA A 203 0.73 -1.63 3.92
CA ALA A 203 0.59 -2.45 5.12
C ALA A 203 0.55 -3.95 4.79
N ILE A 204 -0.09 -4.33 3.69
CA ILE A 204 -0.08 -5.71 3.22
C ILE A 204 1.30 -6.07 2.64
N ALA A 205 1.91 -5.16 1.88
CA ALA A 205 3.23 -5.34 1.32
C ALA A 205 4.32 -5.46 2.41
N SER A 206 4.13 -4.83 3.58
CA SER A 206 5.04 -4.93 4.72
C SER A 206 5.23 -6.37 5.20
N ILE A 207 4.20 -7.22 5.04
CA ILE A 207 4.26 -8.64 5.37
C ILE A 207 5.29 -9.35 4.48
N ALA A 208 5.31 -9.05 3.18
CA ALA A 208 6.30 -9.59 2.25
C ALA A 208 7.69 -8.93 2.44
N PHE A 209 7.73 -7.61 2.64
CA PHE A 209 8.96 -6.84 2.71
C PHE A 209 9.74 -7.03 4.02
N SER A 210 9.07 -7.43 5.10
CA SER A 210 9.71 -7.64 6.40
C SER A 210 10.93 -8.56 6.33
N MET A 211 10.84 -9.67 5.58
CA MET A 211 11.95 -10.60 5.40
C MET A 211 13.10 -10.02 4.58
N ILE A 212 12.81 -9.20 3.59
CA ILE A 212 13.83 -8.52 2.78
C ILE A 212 14.65 -7.60 3.68
N VAL A 213 13.98 -6.82 4.54
CA VAL A 213 14.63 -5.91 5.50
C VAL A 213 15.47 -6.69 6.52
N VAL A 214 14.92 -7.77 7.09
CA VAL A 214 15.64 -8.63 8.03
C VAL A 214 16.90 -9.22 7.37
N ASN A 215 16.79 -9.72 6.15
CA ASN A 215 17.92 -10.26 5.42
C ASN A 215 18.96 -9.17 5.10
N ALA A 216 18.53 -7.96 4.69
CA ALA A 216 19.43 -6.84 4.47
C ALA A 216 20.17 -6.41 5.75
N ILE A 217 19.55 -6.49 6.93
CA ILE A 217 20.23 -6.25 8.20
C ILE A 217 21.26 -7.36 8.50
N LYS A 218 20.90 -8.63 8.25
CA LYS A 218 21.81 -9.77 8.46
C LYS A 218 23.08 -9.70 7.59
N THR A 219 22.98 -9.21 6.35
CA THR A 219 24.15 -9.02 5.47
C THR A 219 25.15 -7.98 5.99
N THR A 220 24.72 -7.08 6.90
CA THR A 220 25.64 -6.16 7.58
C THR A 220 26.42 -6.76 8.74
N GLY A 221 26.30 -8.08 8.98
CA GLY A 221 26.99 -8.80 10.06
C GLY A 221 26.20 -8.85 11.38
N ILE A 222 24.97 -8.33 11.43
CA ILE A 222 24.13 -8.35 12.62
C ILE A 222 23.32 -9.66 12.64
N GLN A 223 23.61 -10.55 13.61
CA GLN A 223 22.96 -11.86 13.73
C GLN A 223 22.02 -11.99 14.94
N HIS A 224 22.20 -11.16 15.98
CA HIS A 224 21.39 -11.21 17.19
C HIS A 224 19.98 -10.66 16.95
N ALA A 225 18.95 -11.40 17.37
CA ALA A 225 17.52 -11.06 17.17
C ALA A 225 17.16 -9.67 17.69
N ASP A 226 17.58 -9.32 18.92
CA ASP A 226 17.27 -7.99 19.51
C ASP A 226 17.95 -6.84 18.74
N LYS A 227 19.15 -7.07 18.21
CA LYS A 227 19.83 -6.05 17.37
C LYS A 227 19.14 -5.92 16.02
N ILE A 228 18.70 -7.03 15.40
CA ILE A 228 17.91 -7.00 14.16
C ILE A 228 16.61 -6.22 14.38
N PHE A 229 15.87 -6.55 15.44
CA PHE A 229 14.63 -5.87 15.79
C PHE A 229 14.83 -4.36 15.98
N LYS A 230 15.83 -3.95 16.77
CA LYS A 230 16.16 -2.53 16.98
C LYS A 230 16.55 -1.82 15.67
N GLN A 231 17.34 -2.46 14.82
CA GLN A 231 17.73 -1.89 13.53
C GLN A 231 16.54 -1.77 12.58
N THR A 232 15.63 -2.74 12.60
CA THR A 232 14.38 -2.70 11.82
C THR A 232 13.51 -1.51 12.24
N ILE A 233 13.36 -1.25 13.54
CA ILE A 233 12.63 -0.07 14.02
C ILE A 233 13.28 1.22 13.52
N ILE A 234 14.59 1.37 13.65
CA ILE A 234 15.28 2.59 13.23
C ILE A 234 15.18 2.79 11.72
N ALA A 235 15.39 1.74 10.92
CA ALA A 235 15.24 1.80 9.47
C ALA A 235 13.80 2.16 9.07
N GLY A 236 12.82 1.56 9.75
CA GLY A 236 11.40 1.86 9.55
C GLY A 236 11.05 3.30 9.88
N LEU A 237 11.59 3.86 10.99
CA LEU A 237 11.37 5.26 11.36
C LEU A 237 11.96 6.24 10.33
N ILE A 238 13.14 5.93 9.75
CA ILE A 238 13.72 6.73 8.67
C ILE A 238 12.78 6.76 7.46
N ALA A 239 12.29 5.59 7.03
CA ALA A 239 11.34 5.49 5.93
C ALA A 239 10.03 6.21 6.24
N ALA A 240 9.49 6.04 7.45
CA ALA A 240 8.24 6.65 7.88
C ALA A 240 8.31 8.18 7.89
N ILE A 241 9.39 8.78 8.42
CA ILE A 241 9.56 10.24 8.45
C ILE A 241 9.58 10.81 7.03
N ALA A 242 10.31 10.16 6.11
CA ALA A 242 10.34 10.59 4.72
C ALA A 242 8.96 10.49 4.05
N LEU A 243 8.23 9.39 4.28
CA LEU A 243 6.88 9.21 3.74
C LEU A 243 5.87 10.21 4.32
N VAL A 244 5.89 10.47 5.64
CA VAL A 244 5.02 11.45 6.30
C VAL A 244 5.23 12.83 5.68
N PHE A 245 6.49 13.26 5.52
CA PHE A 245 6.82 14.53 4.90
C PHE A 245 6.23 14.63 3.50
N ILE A 246 6.41 13.61 2.66
CA ILE A 246 5.92 13.60 1.29
C ILE A 246 4.39 13.59 1.25
N TYR A 247 3.72 12.75 2.05
CA TYR A 247 2.26 12.62 2.02
C TYR A 247 1.57 13.90 2.48
N ILE A 248 2.03 14.50 3.58
CA ILE A 248 1.47 15.77 4.06
C ILE A 248 1.71 16.88 3.03
N SER A 249 2.91 16.94 2.45
CA SER A 249 3.24 17.97 1.47
C SER A 249 2.41 17.84 0.19
N LEU A 250 2.35 16.64 -0.40
CA LEU A 250 1.56 16.41 -1.62
C LEU A 250 0.07 16.58 -1.37
N GLY A 251 -0.42 16.09 -0.24
CA GLY A 251 -1.81 16.29 0.16
C GLY A 251 -2.16 17.76 0.36
N TYR A 252 -1.28 18.52 1.04
CA TYR A 252 -1.47 19.95 1.24
C TYR A 252 -1.54 20.70 -0.09
N ILE A 253 -0.61 20.43 -1.00
CA ILE A 253 -0.62 21.05 -2.33
C ILE A 253 -1.88 20.64 -3.09
N GLY A 254 -2.26 19.34 -3.07
CA GLY A 254 -3.49 18.85 -3.67
C GLY A 254 -4.74 19.56 -3.14
N ASN A 255 -4.77 19.88 -1.83
CA ASN A 255 -5.87 20.61 -1.19
C ASN A 255 -5.97 22.09 -1.64
N HIS A 256 -4.84 22.69 -2.08
CA HIS A 256 -4.75 24.10 -2.48
C HIS A 256 -4.74 24.31 -4.00
N ILE A 257 -4.74 23.25 -4.81
CA ILE A 257 -4.85 23.35 -6.27
C ILE A 257 -6.31 23.62 -6.67
N ASN A 258 -6.53 24.69 -7.42
CA ASN A 258 -7.83 24.94 -8.05
C ASN A 258 -7.94 24.19 -9.37
N ILE A 259 -8.96 23.33 -9.49
CA ILE A 259 -9.35 22.69 -10.73
C ILE A 259 -10.75 23.17 -11.12
N PRO A 260 -10.92 23.74 -12.33
CA PRO A 260 -12.23 24.12 -12.82
C PRO A 260 -13.20 22.93 -12.88
N SER A 261 -14.47 23.15 -12.56
CA SER A 261 -15.50 22.10 -12.55
C SER A 261 -15.64 21.40 -13.91
N ASP A 262 -15.43 22.12 -15.01
CA ASP A 262 -15.53 21.56 -16.36
C ASP A 262 -14.35 20.62 -16.66
N THR A 263 -13.15 20.96 -16.19
CA THR A 263 -11.99 20.06 -16.26
C THR A 263 -12.23 18.76 -15.47
N LEU A 264 -12.84 18.86 -14.28
CA LEU A 264 -13.18 17.67 -13.49
C LEU A 264 -14.23 16.78 -14.18
N LYS A 265 -15.22 17.39 -14.85
CA LYS A 265 -16.20 16.65 -15.67
C LYS A 265 -15.52 15.94 -16.84
N GLU A 266 -14.60 16.63 -17.53
CA GLU A 266 -13.84 16.07 -18.65
C GLU A 266 -12.96 14.90 -18.21
N LEU A 267 -12.23 15.02 -17.07
CA LEU A 267 -11.44 13.94 -16.52
C LEU A 267 -12.29 12.70 -16.20
N LYS A 268 -13.47 12.91 -15.60
CA LYS A 268 -14.43 11.84 -15.32
C LYS A 268 -14.97 11.20 -16.60
N ALA A 269 -15.30 11.99 -17.61
CA ALA A 269 -15.81 11.50 -18.89
C ALA A 269 -14.75 10.66 -19.64
N LYS A 270 -13.47 11.01 -19.50
CA LYS A 270 -12.33 10.28 -20.09
C LYS A 270 -11.82 9.14 -19.20
N ASP A 271 -12.44 8.88 -18.04
CA ASP A 271 -11.98 7.93 -17.00
C ASP A 271 -10.51 8.14 -16.61
N GLN A 272 -10.01 9.38 -16.67
CA GLN A 272 -8.64 9.73 -16.26
C GLN A 272 -8.56 9.90 -14.75
N ASN A 273 -7.48 9.39 -14.15
CA ASN A 273 -7.28 9.49 -12.71
C ASN A 273 -6.92 10.92 -12.28
N ILE A 274 -7.60 11.42 -11.27
CA ILE A 274 -7.45 12.79 -10.79
C ILE A 274 -6.10 13.03 -10.14
N GLY A 275 -5.60 12.06 -9.36
CA GLY A 275 -4.30 12.18 -8.70
C GLY A 275 -3.14 12.27 -9.70
N THR A 276 -3.18 11.50 -10.80
CA THR A 276 -2.19 11.59 -11.88
C THR A 276 -2.27 12.92 -12.61
N TYR A 277 -3.48 13.43 -12.85
CA TYR A 277 -3.69 14.76 -13.44
C TYR A 277 -3.14 15.88 -12.55
N LEU A 278 -3.41 15.84 -11.23
CA LEU A 278 -2.89 16.81 -10.27
C LEU A 278 -1.37 16.86 -10.27
N LEU A 279 -0.72 15.72 -10.16
CA LEU A 279 0.75 15.61 -10.16
C LEU A 279 1.35 16.16 -11.46
N THR A 280 0.75 15.82 -12.60
CA THR A 280 1.20 16.32 -13.91
C THR A 280 1.01 17.83 -14.02
N THR A 281 -0.11 18.35 -13.49
CA THR A 281 -0.40 19.79 -13.46
C THR A 281 0.61 20.53 -12.57
N MET A 282 0.93 19.99 -11.40
CA MET A 282 1.97 20.53 -10.51
C MET A 282 3.32 20.60 -11.22
N ALA A 283 3.74 19.50 -11.85
CA ALA A 283 5.01 19.44 -12.57
C ALA A 283 5.04 20.43 -13.75
N THR A 284 3.92 20.54 -14.50
CA THR A 284 3.81 21.43 -15.66
C THR A 284 3.82 22.90 -15.26
N LYS A 285 3.06 23.27 -14.22
CA LYS A 285 3.04 24.67 -13.71
C LYS A 285 4.38 25.06 -13.09
N GLY A 286 5.03 24.10 -12.37
CA GLY A 286 6.30 24.37 -11.68
C GLY A 286 7.51 24.47 -12.63
N PHE A 287 7.61 23.57 -13.61
CA PHE A 287 8.81 23.40 -14.43
C PHE A 287 8.51 23.36 -15.95
N GLY A 288 7.31 23.75 -16.34
CA GLY A 288 6.88 23.72 -17.75
C GLY A 288 6.83 22.32 -18.34
N THR A 289 6.96 22.24 -19.63
CA THR A 289 6.94 20.97 -20.39
C THR A 289 8.03 19.98 -19.95
N PHE A 290 9.22 20.51 -19.59
CA PHE A 290 10.31 19.68 -19.07
C PHE A 290 9.93 18.95 -17.78
N GLY A 291 9.30 19.64 -16.82
CA GLY A 291 8.86 19.02 -15.56
C GLY A 291 7.86 17.89 -15.76
N LYS A 292 6.94 18.07 -16.68
CA LYS A 292 5.95 17.06 -17.08
C LYS A 292 6.62 15.77 -17.59
N TYR A 293 7.57 15.87 -18.53
CA TYR A 293 8.27 14.70 -19.06
C TYR A 293 9.17 14.06 -18.01
N LEU A 294 9.89 14.86 -17.23
CA LEU A 294 10.78 14.37 -16.20
C LEU A 294 10.01 13.57 -15.14
N LEU A 295 8.87 14.11 -14.66
CA LEU A 295 8.01 13.40 -13.72
C LEU A 295 7.50 12.07 -14.29
N GLY A 296 7.01 12.07 -15.54
CA GLY A 296 6.51 10.87 -16.19
C GLY A 296 7.59 9.78 -16.27
N ILE A 297 8.79 10.12 -16.71
CA ILE A 297 9.92 9.18 -16.81
C ILE A 297 10.28 8.62 -15.42
N ILE A 298 10.44 9.49 -14.41
CA ILE A 298 10.87 9.08 -13.07
C ILE A 298 9.82 8.18 -12.42
N VAL A 299 8.54 8.54 -12.52
CA VAL A 299 7.45 7.72 -11.98
C VAL A 299 7.37 6.38 -12.70
N SER A 300 7.54 6.36 -14.02
CA SER A 300 7.56 5.09 -14.79
C SER A 300 8.70 4.18 -14.39
N LEU A 301 9.89 4.73 -14.16
CA LEU A 301 11.04 3.97 -13.69
C LEU A 301 10.81 3.46 -12.24
N ALA A 302 10.23 4.26 -11.36
CA ALA A 302 9.87 3.84 -10.01
C ALA A 302 8.80 2.73 -10.04
N CYS A 303 7.79 2.86 -10.90
CA CYS A 303 6.79 1.83 -11.12
C CYS A 303 7.39 0.53 -11.66
N LEU A 304 8.35 0.64 -12.57
CA LEU A 304 9.05 -0.52 -13.15
C LEU A 304 9.83 -1.28 -12.07
N THR A 305 10.55 -0.58 -11.19
CA THR A 305 11.28 -1.22 -10.08
C THR A 305 10.35 -1.93 -9.10
N THR A 306 9.24 -1.27 -8.74
CA THR A 306 8.22 -1.86 -7.88
C THR A 306 7.59 -3.10 -8.52
N ALA A 307 7.22 -3.04 -9.81
CA ALA A 307 6.67 -4.18 -10.53
C ALA A 307 7.64 -5.37 -10.55
N CYS A 308 8.93 -5.12 -10.82
CA CYS A 308 9.94 -6.17 -10.81
C CYS A 308 10.11 -6.78 -9.41
N GLY A 309 10.21 -5.97 -8.37
CA GLY A 309 10.32 -6.44 -6.98
C GLY A 309 9.13 -7.31 -6.57
N LEU A 310 7.91 -6.90 -6.92
CA LEU A 310 6.70 -7.66 -6.62
C LEU A 310 6.60 -8.95 -7.43
N ILE A 311 6.90 -8.94 -8.74
CA ILE A 311 6.92 -10.16 -9.59
C ILE A 311 7.91 -11.19 -9.03
N VAL A 312 9.12 -10.76 -8.68
CA VAL A 312 10.13 -11.65 -8.08
C VAL A 312 9.61 -12.23 -6.77
N SER A 313 9.14 -11.38 -5.85
CA SER A 313 8.67 -11.80 -4.53
C SER A 313 7.51 -12.81 -4.61
N VAL A 314 6.52 -12.53 -5.46
CA VAL A 314 5.36 -13.42 -5.65
C VAL A 314 5.80 -14.73 -6.30
N SER A 315 6.62 -14.68 -7.33
CA SER A 315 7.10 -15.87 -8.04
C SER A 315 7.97 -16.77 -7.17
N GLU A 316 8.83 -16.19 -6.33
CA GLU A 316 9.63 -16.94 -5.35
C GLU A 316 8.74 -17.61 -4.28
N TYR A 317 7.72 -16.87 -3.79
CA TYR A 317 6.78 -17.43 -2.82
C TYR A 317 6.03 -18.63 -3.39
N PHE A 318 5.48 -18.51 -4.60
CA PHE A 318 4.73 -19.61 -5.24
C PHE A 318 5.66 -20.78 -5.65
N HIS A 319 6.86 -20.52 -6.08
CA HIS A 319 7.85 -21.57 -6.35
C HIS A 319 8.22 -22.34 -5.07
N ARG A 320 8.28 -21.66 -3.92
CA ARG A 320 8.52 -22.32 -2.62
C ARG A 320 7.35 -23.24 -2.22
N ILE A 321 6.10 -22.86 -2.51
CA ILE A 321 4.92 -23.69 -2.19
C ILE A 321 4.79 -24.84 -3.19
N LEU A 322 5.08 -24.59 -4.45
CA LEU A 322 4.94 -25.54 -5.57
C LEU A 322 6.29 -25.73 -6.26
N PRO A 323 7.26 -26.42 -5.63
CA PRO A 323 8.64 -26.54 -6.14
C PRO A 323 8.75 -27.33 -7.45
N LYS A 324 7.71 -28.11 -7.82
CA LYS A 324 7.63 -28.81 -9.11
C LYS A 324 7.51 -27.86 -10.31
N ILE A 325 7.02 -26.64 -10.10
CA ILE A 325 6.85 -25.64 -11.15
C ILE A 325 8.06 -24.71 -11.13
N PRO A 326 8.78 -24.55 -12.24
CA PRO A 326 9.95 -23.67 -12.29
C PRO A 326 9.58 -22.20 -12.02
N TYR A 327 10.44 -21.46 -11.35
CA TYR A 327 10.30 -20.02 -11.06
C TYR A 327 9.89 -19.20 -12.29
N LYS A 328 10.52 -19.47 -13.45
CA LYS A 328 10.25 -18.74 -14.71
C LYS A 328 8.80 -18.87 -15.17
N VAL A 329 8.15 -20.00 -14.90
CA VAL A 329 6.74 -20.22 -15.26
C VAL A 329 5.84 -19.29 -14.44
N PHE A 330 6.11 -19.15 -13.14
CA PHE A 330 5.38 -18.21 -12.29
C PHE A 330 5.58 -16.76 -12.74
N VAL A 331 6.81 -16.35 -13.09
CA VAL A 331 7.09 -15.02 -13.61
C VAL A 331 6.25 -14.73 -14.84
N ILE A 332 6.25 -15.63 -15.84
CA ILE A 332 5.48 -15.46 -17.08
C ILE A 332 3.97 -15.41 -16.77
N PHE A 333 3.48 -16.33 -15.95
CA PHE A 333 2.06 -16.39 -15.58
C PHE A 333 1.58 -15.11 -14.89
N PHE A 334 2.31 -14.63 -13.88
CA PHE A 334 1.92 -13.43 -13.15
C PHE A 334 2.05 -12.15 -14.00
N ILE A 335 3.01 -12.08 -14.90
CA ILE A 335 3.11 -10.99 -15.87
C ILE A 335 1.91 -11.00 -16.82
N LEU A 336 1.49 -12.15 -17.34
CA LEU A 336 0.33 -12.24 -18.22
C LEU A 336 -0.95 -11.81 -17.51
N VAL A 337 -1.18 -12.26 -16.27
CA VAL A 337 -2.34 -11.82 -15.47
C VAL A 337 -2.30 -10.31 -15.26
N SER A 338 -1.14 -9.77 -14.86
CA SER A 338 -0.96 -8.33 -14.63
C SER A 338 -1.17 -7.51 -15.90
N PHE A 339 -0.70 -8.00 -17.05
CA PHE A 339 -0.90 -7.37 -18.35
C PHE A 339 -2.38 -7.26 -18.72
N ILE A 340 -3.13 -8.35 -18.57
CA ILE A 340 -4.57 -8.35 -18.86
C ILE A 340 -5.31 -7.32 -17.99
N LEU A 341 -5.00 -7.28 -16.68
CA LEU A 341 -5.63 -6.36 -15.75
C LEU A 341 -5.19 -4.91 -15.96
N ALA A 342 -3.93 -4.65 -16.31
CA ALA A 342 -3.44 -3.29 -16.58
C ALA A 342 -4.16 -2.63 -17.75
N ASN A 343 -4.59 -3.43 -18.75
CA ASN A 343 -5.35 -2.94 -19.91
C ASN A 343 -6.80 -2.56 -19.60
N GLN A 344 -7.28 -2.78 -18.36
CA GLN A 344 -8.56 -2.23 -17.88
C GLN A 344 -8.46 -0.74 -17.52
N GLY A 345 -7.25 -0.17 -17.49
CA GLY A 345 -6.99 1.20 -17.06
C GLY A 345 -6.83 1.37 -15.55
N LEU A 346 -6.22 2.48 -15.15
CA LEU A 346 -5.85 2.74 -13.75
C LEU A 346 -7.04 2.78 -12.81
N ASN A 347 -8.09 3.53 -13.15
CA ASN A 347 -9.27 3.66 -12.30
C ASN A 347 -10.02 2.34 -12.11
N SER A 348 -10.09 1.52 -13.17
CA SER A 348 -10.71 0.19 -13.08
C SER A 348 -9.95 -0.73 -12.13
N VAL A 349 -8.61 -0.77 -12.22
CA VAL A 349 -7.75 -1.55 -11.31
C VAL A 349 -7.94 -1.08 -9.86
N ILE A 350 -7.98 0.24 -9.62
CA ILE A 350 -8.24 0.81 -8.29
C ILE A 350 -9.62 0.38 -7.78
N LYS A 351 -10.69 0.58 -8.57
CA LYS A 351 -12.05 0.21 -8.18
C LYS A 351 -12.20 -1.27 -7.84
N MET A 352 -11.55 -2.14 -8.61
CA MET A 352 -11.57 -3.58 -8.35
C MET A 352 -10.80 -3.97 -7.07
N SER A 353 -9.81 -3.20 -6.68
CA SER A 353 -9.02 -3.47 -5.47
C SER A 353 -9.76 -3.13 -4.17
N VAL A 354 -10.61 -2.09 -4.18
CA VAL A 354 -11.29 -1.58 -2.97
C VAL A 354 -12.05 -2.67 -2.20
N PRO A 355 -12.93 -3.46 -2.81
CA PRO A 355 -13.67 -4.51 -2.09
C PRO A 355 -12.77 -5.57 -1.47
N VAL A 356 -11.71 -5.94 -2.18
CA VAL A 356 -10.76 -6.95 -1.69
C VAL A 356 -9.94 -6.41 -0.51
N LEU A 357 -9.49 -5.17 -0.62
CA LEU A 357 -8.72 -4.52 0.44
C LEU A 357 -9.57 -4.28 1.70
N SER A 358 -10.86 -3.95 1.56
CA SER A 358 -11.75 -3.76 2.71
C SER A 358 -11.93 -5.02 3.56
N VAL A 359 -11.71 -6.21 2.99
CA VAL A 359 -11.72 -7.49 3.73
C VAL A 359 -10.33 -7.84 4.27
N ILE A 360 -9.29 -7.66 3.46
CA ILE A 360 -7.94 -8.12 3.83
C ILE A 360 -7.32 -7.22 4.91
N TYR A 361 -7.54 -5.91 4.87
CA TYR A 361 -6.91 -4.97 5.80
C TYR A 361 -7.31 -5.17 7.26
N PRO A 362 -8.59 -5.29 7.63
CA PRO A 362 -8.98 -5.63 8.99
C PRO A 362 -8.30 -6.89 9.51
N MET A 363 -8.24 -7.94 8.69
CA MET A 363 -7.55 -9.18 9.03
C MET A 363 -6.04 -8.99 9.20
N ALA A 364 -5.40 -8.28 8.27
CA ALA A 364 -3.96 -8.02 8.32
C ALA A 364 -3.58 -7.18 9.55
N ILE A 365 -4.33 -6.13 9.85
CA ILE A 365 -4.10 -5.31 11.03
C ILE A 365 -4.30 -6.15 12.30
N THR A 366 -5.39 -6.92 12.38
CA THR A 366 -5.67 -7.77 13.52
C THR A 366 -4.55 -8.77 13.77
N VAL A 367 -4.07 -9.47 12.74
CA VAL A 367 -2.99 -10.47 12.93
C VAL A 367 -1.66 -9.80 13.30
N ILE A 368 -1.34 -8.64 12.75
CA ILE A 368 -0.14 -7.87 13.12
C ILE A 368 -0.20 -7.49 14.61
N LEU A 369 -1.34 -6.98 15.08
CA LEU A 369 -1.53 -6.61 16.48
C LEU A 369 -1.51 -7.84 17.40
N LEU A 370 -2.12 -8.95 17.02
CA LEU A 370 -2.10 -10.20 17.80
C LEU A 370 -0.67 -10.76 17.95
N ILE A 371 0.15 -10.72 16.90
CA ILE A 371 1.55 -11.14 16.97
C ILE A 371 2.34 -10.19 17.88
N LEU A 372 2.09 -8.90 17.79
CA LEU A 372 2.73 -7.90 18.67
C LEU A 372 2.37 -8.14 20.14
N ILE A 373 1.09 -8.35 20.45
CA ILE A 373 0.59 -8.64 21.82
C ILE A 373 1.22 -9.94 22.32
N ALA A 374 1.32 -10.95 21.48
CA ALA A 374 1.91 -12.25 21.82
C ALA A 374 3.40 -12.16 22.23
N ARG A 375 4.11 -11.08 21.84
CA ARG A 375 5.48 -10.81 22.30
C ARG A 375 5.53 -10.46 23.80
N PHE A 376 4.48 -9.84 24.32
CA PHE A 376 4.41 -9.36 25.70
C PHE A 376 3.63 -10.32 26.61
N ILE A 377 2.59 -10.93 26.07
CA ILE A 377 1.66 -11.81 26.81
C ILE A 377 1.69 -13.19 26.15
N PRO A 378 2.06 -14.25 26.88
CA PRO A 378 2.03 -15.62 26.35
C PRO A 378 0.62 -15.98 25.87
N THR A 379 0.50 -16.34 24.61
CA THR A 379 -0.80 -16.62 23.96
C THR A 379 -0.87 -18.06 23.46
N LYS A 380 -2.04 -18.69 23.66
CA LYS A 380 -2.35 -19.97 23.04
C LYS A 380 -2.93 -19.76 21.63
N ARG A 381 -2.85 -20.76 20.78
CA ARG A 381 -3.35 -20.71 19.38
C ARG A 381 -4.80 -20.23 19.28
N ILE A 382 -5.67 -20.74 20.15
CA ILE A 382 -7.10 -20.42 20.13
C ILE A 382 -7.37 -18.94 20.40
N ALA A 383 -6.55 -18.30 21.25
CA ALA A 383 -6.66 -16.87 21.54
C ALA A 383 -6.35 -15.98 20.32
N GLN A 384 -5.63 -16.50 19.33
CA GLN A 384 -5.35 -15.79 18.09
C GLN A 384 -6.29 -16.19 16.95
N GLN A 385 -6.76 -17.44 16.93
CA GLN A 385 -7.66 -17.94 15.89
C GLN A 385 -9.07 -17.33 15.98
N ILE A 386 -9.63 -17.21 17.20
CA ILE A 386 -10.99 -16.68 17.40
C ILE A 386 -11.12 -15.25 16.84
N PRO A 387 -10.29 -14.24 17.21
CA PRO A 387 -10.44 -12.90 16.66
C PRO A 387 -10.25 -12.86 15.14
N LEU A 388 -9.34 -13.64 14.58
CA LEU A 388 -9.12 -13.66 13.12
C LEU A 388 -10.33 -14.20 12.36
N ILE A 389 -10.98 -15.25 12.88
CA ILE A 389 -12.20 -15.81 12.26
C ILE A 389 -13.36 -14.81 12.36
N ILE A 390 -13.55 -14.22 13.53
CA ILE A 390 -14.65 -13.27 13.76
C ILE A 390 -14.48 -12.00 12.91
N VAL A 391 -13.26 -11.44 12.84
CA VAL A 391 -12.97 -10.28 11.98
C VAL A 391 -13.11 -10.62 10.50
N ALA A 392 -12.71 -11.82 10.07
CA ALA A 392 -12.90 -12.26 8.70
C ALA A 392 -14.40 -12.31 8.32
N ILE A 393 -15.22 -12.89 9.19
CA ILE A 393 -16.67 -12.96 8.97
C ILE A 393 -17.28 -11.55 8.95
N GLU A 394 -16.93 -10.72 9.91
CA GLU A 394 -17.42 -9.34 9.99
C GLU A 394 -17.04 -8.54 8.73
N SER A 395 -15.78 -8.58 8.31
CA SER A 395 -15.31 -7.83 7.13
C SER A 395 -16.01 -8.28 5.84
N ILE A 396 -16.32 -9.57 5.70
CA ILE A 396 -17.09 -10.09 4.58
C ILE A 396 -18.54 -9.58 4.65
N LEU A 397 -19.17 -9.62 5.82
CA LEU A 397 -20.53 -9.11 6.01
C LEU A 397 -20.62 -7.60 5.79
N SER A 398 -19.62 -6.86 6.27
CA SER A 398 -19.52 -5.41 6.02
C SER A 398 -19.39 -5.11 4.54
N LEU A 399 -18.57 -5.87 3.80
CA LEU A 399 -18.46 -5.75 2.35
C LEU A 399 -19.80 -5.99 1.65
N ILE A 400 -20.51 -7.09 1.98
CA ILE A 400 -21.80 -7.46 1.40
C ILE A 400 -22.83 -6.33 1.59
N THR A 401 -22.85 -5.75 2.80
CA THR A 401 -23.75 -4.63 3.14
C THR A 401 -23.38 -3.35 2.38
N THR A 402 -22.09 -3.02 2.33
CA THR A 402 -21.58 -1.81 1.66
C THR A 402 -21.78 -1.86 0.14
N GLN A 403 -21.68 -3.04 -0.47
CA GLN A 403 -21.98 -3.26 -1.90
C GLN A 403 -23.50 -3.28 -2.21
N GLY A 404 -24.35 -3.22 -1.17
CA GLY A 404 -25.80 -3.21 -1.33
C GLY A 404 -26.41 -4.55 -1.75
N TRP A 405 -25.64 -5.66 -1.66
CA TRP A 405 -26.15 -7.00 -2.03
C TRP A 405 -27.19 -7.51 -1.04
N ILE A 406 -26.92 -7.33 0.25
CA ILE A 406 -27.84 -7.67 1.34
C ILE A 406 -27.70 -6.61 2.43
N ARG A 407 -28.81 -6.02 2.88
CA ARG A 407 -28.79 -5.11 3.99
C ARG A 407 -28.83 -5.86 5.31
N ILE A 408 -27.76 -5.72 6.11
CA ILE A 408 -27.64 -6.37 7.43
C ILE A 408 -27.67 -5.28 8.49
N SER A 409 -28.84 -5.06 9.09
CA SER A 409 -29.07 -3.98 10.07
C SER A 409 -28.11 -4.02 11.26
N PHE A 410 -27.63 -5.22 11.64
CA PHE A 410 -26.62 -5.36 12.69
C PHE A 410 -25.31 -4.66 12.32
N ILE A 411 -24.86 -4.77 11.07
CA ILE A 411 -23.62 -4.16 10.58
C ILE A 411 -23.75 -2.62 10.52
N ASP A 412 -24.95 -2.12 10.14
CA ASP A 412 -25.21 -0.68 10.10
C ASP A 412 -25.20 -0.03 11.48
N GLY A 413 -25.51 -0.80 12.53
CA GLY A 413 -25.53 -0.36 13.93
C GLY A 413 -24.21 -0.53 14.70
N LEU A 414 -23.14 -1.00 14.04
CA LEU A 414 -21.86 -1.22 14.74
C LEU A 414 -21.19 0.10 15.15
N PRO A 415 -20.52 0.11 16.31
CA PRO A 415 -19.78 1.28 16.76
C PRO A 415 -18.60 1.56 15.80
N LEU A 416 -18.23 2.84 15.66
CA LEU A 416 -17.16 3.32 14.79
C LEU A 416 -17.39 3.10 13.29
N LYS A 417 -18.59 2.76 12.83
CA LYS A 417 -18.96 2.62 11.42
C LYS A 417 -18.67 3.90 10.64
N GLU A 418 -18.96 5.07 11.21
CA GLU A 418 -18.69 6.38 10.60
C GLU A 418 -17.19 6.62 10.31
N TYR A 419 -16.31 5.91 11.04
CA TYR A 419 -14.85 5.96 10.85
C TYR A 419 -14.31 4.83 9.98
N SER A 420 -15.18 3.96 9.44
CA SER A 420 -14.78 2.71 8.76
C SER A 420 -13.90 1.80 9.62
N LEU A 421 -14.17 1.82 10.92
CA LEU A 421 -13.44 1.07 11.97
C LEU A 421 -14.38 0.13 12.74
N GLU A 422 -15.52 -0.25 12.18
CA GLU A 422 -16.51 -1.14 12.81
C GLU A 422 -15.92 -2.51 13.20
N TRP A 423 -14.94 -2.97 12.44
CA TRP A 423 -14.22 -4.21 12.73
C TRP A 423 -13.34 -4.14 13.99
N PHE A 424 -12.87 -2.94 14.36
CA PHE A 424 -11.89 -2.79 15.45
C PHE A 424 -12.47 -3.13 16.84
N PRO A 425 -13.62 -2.60 17.28
CA PRO A 425 -14.26 -3.03 18.52
C PRO A 425 -14.53 -4.55 18.56
N ILE A 426 -14.94 -5.11 17.42
CA ILE A 426 -15.17 -6.55 17.29
C ILE A 426 -13.87 -7.34 17.47
N ALA A 427 -12.76 -6.88 16.86
CA ALA A 427 -11.45 -7.48 17.05
C ALA A 427 -10.99 -7.46 18.51
N VAL A 428 -11.23 -6.34 19.21
CA VAL A 428 -10.89 -6.21 20.64
C VAL A 428 -11.71 -7.19 21.49
N VAL A 429 -13.03 -7.19 21.34
CA VAL A 429 -13.92 -8.10 22.08
C VAL A 429 -13.59 -9.55 21.76
N ALA A 430 -13.42 -9.91 20.50
CA ALA A 430 -13.06 -11.26 20.08
C ALA A 430 -11.70 -11.69 20.64
N THR A 431 -10.74 -10.76 20.75
CA THR A 431 -9.44 -11.03 21.38
C THR A 431 -9.60 -11.34 22.86
N LEU A 432 -10.37 -10.53 23.60
CA LEU A 432 -10.64 -10.77 25.02
C LEU A 432 -11.35 -12.11 25.26
N VAL A 433 -12.38 -12.41 24.46
CA VAL A 433 -13.09 -13.71 24.49
C VAL A 433 -12.16 -14.86 24.16
N GLY A 434 -11.30 -14.69 23.14
CA GLY A 434 -10.31 -15.70 22.77
C GLY A 434 -9.32 -15.99 23.89
N TYR A 435 -8.86 -14.95 24.59
CA TYR A 435 -8.00 -15.10 25.78
C TYR A 435 -8.72 -15.81 26.92
N MET A 436 -9.97 -15.44 27.22
CA MET A 436 -10.78 -16.10 28.27
C MET A 436 -10.97 -17.59 27.95
N ILE A 437 -11.41 -17.91 26.74
CA ILE A 437 -11.60 -19.31 26.31
C ILE A 437 -10.27 -20.07 26.38
N SER A 438 -9.17 -19.45 26.01
CA SER A 438 -7.84 -20.08 26.05
C SER A 438 -7.40 -20.47 27.46
N TYR A 439 -7.90 -19.76 28.49
CA TYR A 439 -7.62 -20.09 29.87
C TYR A 439 -8.25 -21.44 30.28
N PHE A 440 -9.48 -21.69 29.85
CA PHE A 440 -10.22 -22.92 30.17
C PHE A 440 -9.82 -24.13 29.33
N VAL A 441 -9.25 -23.91 28.14
CA VAL A 441 -8.83 -25.00 27.25
C VAL A 441 -7.42 -25.47 27.63
N LYS A 442 -7.31 -26.72 28.05
CA LYS A 442 -6.06 -27.40 28.47
C LYS A 442 -5.06 -27.67 27.33
N GLN A 443 -5.19 -27.05 26.15
CA GLN A 443 -4.33 -27.28 25.01
C GLN A 443 -2.97 -26.64 25.17
N SER A 444 -1.92 -27.47 25.14
CA SER A 444 -0.56 -27.22 25.64
C SER A 444 0.37 -26.45 24.69
N ASN A 445 -0.09 -25.79 23.64
CA ASN A 445 0.79 -25.12 22.70
C ASN A 445 0.76 -23.60 22.89
N ILE A 446 1.68 -23.10 23.73
CA ILE A 446 2.00 -21.67 23.83
C ILE A 446 2.70 -21.28 22.51
N VAL A 447 2.16 -20.26 21.83
CA VAL A 447 2.61 -19.84 20.48
C VAL A 447 3.91 -19.04 20.54
N TYR A 448 4.14 -18.36 21.65
CA TYR A 448 5.36 -17.58 21.89
C TYR A 448 5.83 -17.76 23.35
N GLN A 449 7.02 -18.35 23.52
CA GLN A 449 7.82 -18.21 24.73
C GLN A 449 8.92 -17.18 24.47
N LYS A 450 9.24 -16.35 25.49
CA LYS A 450 10.48 -15.56 25.47
C LYS A 450 11.65 -16.57 25.36
N GLU A 451 12.35 -16.58 24.23
CA GLU A 451 13.72 -17.09 24.15
C GLU A 451 14.71 -16.05 24.67
#